data_c952fd900c6ed86ace5184c277191e45
#
_entry.id   c952fd900c6ed86ace5184c277191e45
#
_cell.length_a   1.000
_cell.length_b   1.000
_cell.length_c   1.000
_cell.angle_alpha   90.00
_cell.angle_beta   90.00
_cell.angle_gamma   90.00
#
_symmetry.space_group_name_H-M   'P 1'
#
loop_
_entity.id
_entity.type
_entity.pdbx_description
1 polymer ?
#
loop_
_entity_poly.entity_id
_entity_poly.type
_entity_poly.pdbx_seq_one_letter_code
_entity_poly.pdbx_strand_id
1 'polypeptide(L)'
;MFKNLIHCFSIKEDIKNFKEDLIKECINQRKEEEGGCNFKVQTKYMDTLYKIFIDCAKKILKPFTIKDKNFKVWCYMTDSMYNDTGWHNHKKSATINSVIYLQIQGKGISFKQGNEQIYFKPNNEDMLIFPASLDHNPEPSTKDKRISLNLELLCNESEKEIFNV
;
A
#
# COMPACT_ATOMS: atom_id res chain seq x y z
N MET A 1 11.50 -19.06 2.11
CA MET A 1 11.74 -17.59 2.15
C MET A 1 10.50 -16.87 1.66
N PHE A 2 9.94 -16.00 2.47
CA PHE A 2 8.64 -15.32 2.16
C PHE A 2 8.75 -14.18 1.12
N LYS A 3 9.95 -13.88 0.64
CA LYS A 3 10.19 -12.84 -0.40
C LYS A 3 9.31 -13.03 -1.65
N ASN A 4 9.02 -14.26 -2.00
CA ASN A 4 8.16 -14.58 -3.16
C ASN A 4 6.68 -14.21 -2.96
N LEU A 5 6.29 -13.80 -1.76
CA LEU A 5 4.94 -13.33 -1.44
C LEU A 5 4.76 -11.83 -1.72
N ILE A 6 5.85 -11.11 -1.96
CA ILE A 6 5.85 -9.66 -2.20
C ILE A 6 6.08 -9.43 -3.69
N HIS A 7 5.10 -8.84 -4.34
CA HIS A 7 5.14 -8.56 -5.77
C HIS A 7 5.19 -7.05 -5.99
N CYS A 8 6.04 -6.63 -6.93
CA CYS A 8 6.22 -5.22 -7.28
C CYS A 8 5.85 -4.97 -8.74
N PHE A 9 5.05 -3.94 -8.98
CA PHE A 9 4.64 -3.48 -10.30
C PHE A 9 4.95 -2.00 -10.46
N SER A 10 5.49 -1.60 -11.61
CA SER A 10 5.44 -0.21 -12.01
C SER A 10 4.06 0.10 -12.60
N ILE A 11 3.35 1.04 -12.00
CA ILE A 11 2.03 1.51 -12.47
C ILE A 11 2.11 2.93 -13.04
N LYS A 12 3.32 3.34 -13.43
CA LYS A 12 3.58 4.69 -13.95
C LYS A 12 2.65 5.09 -15.07
N GLU A 13 2.46 4.21 -16.05
CA GLU A 13 1.59 4.49 -17.20
C GLU A 13 0.11 4.53 -16.81
N ASP A 14 -0.29 3.75 -15.80
CA ASP A 14 -1.68 3.67 -15.35
C ASP A 14 -2.12 4.95 -14.63
N ILE A 15 -1.22 5.61 -13.89
CA ILE A 15 -1.55 6.78 -13.06
C ILE A 15 -1.05 8.12 -13.60
N LYS A 16 -0.28 8.15 -14.69
CA LYS A 16 0.39 9.34 -15.21
C LYS A 16 -0.53 10.56 -15.42
N ASN A 17 -1.77 10.31 -15.80
CA ASN A 17 -2.73 11.37 -16.13
C ASN A 17 -3.39 12.01 -14.90
N PHE A 18 -3.32 11.38 -13.73
CA PHE A 18 -3.99 11.88 -12.52
C PHE A 18 -3.11 11.87 -11.25
N LYS A 19 -1.88 11.40 -11.33
CA LYS A 19 -0.97 11.32 -10.18
C LYS A 19 -0.83 12.64 -9.44
N GLU A 20 -0.56 13.73 -10.16
CA GLU A 20 -0.36 15.05 -9.55
C GLU A 20 -1.63 15.57 -8.86
N ASP A 21 -2.78 15.31 -9.43
CA ASP A 21 -4.07 15.64 -8.85
C ASP A 21 -4.33 14.85 -7.56
N LEU A 22 -4.05 13.56 -7.59
CA LEU A 22 -4.15 12.67 -6.42
C LEU A 22 -3.21 13.10 -5.29
N ILE A 23 -1.97 13.50 -5.61
CA ILE A 23 -1.02 14.05 -4.63
C ILE A 23 -1.59 15.32 -3.99
N LYS A 24 -2.18 16.23 -4.78
CA LYS A 24 -2.82 17.45 -4.26
C LYS A 24 -4.00 17.13 -3.33
N GLU A 25 -4.83 16.15 -3.69
CA GLU A 25 -5.92 15.68 -2.82
C GLU A 25 -5.38 15.19 -1.47
N CYS A 26 -4.32 14.38 -1.47
CA CYS A 26 -3.66 13.89 -0.25
C CYS A 26 -3.11 15.04 0.61
N ILE A 27 -2.38 15.98 0.01
CA ILE A 27 -1.78 17.12 0.73
C ILE A 27 -2.87 18.00 1.35
N ASN A 28 -3.94 18.27 0.64
CA ASN A 28 -5.03 19.11 1.14
C ASN A 28 -5.76 18.45 2.30
N GLN A 29 -6.09 17.16 2.18
CA GLN A 29 -6.79 16.43 3.24
C GLN A 29 -5.93 16.22 4.48
N ARG A 30 -4.62 16.06 4.34
CA ARG A 30 -3.71 16.02 5.48
C ARG A 30 -3.77 17.29 6.34
N LYS A 31 -3.92 18.46 5.74
CA LYS A 31 -4.06 19.73 6.46
C LYS A 31 -5.34 19.75 7.30
N GLU A 32 -6.41 19.17 6.77
CA GLU A 32 -7.69 19.03 7.49
C GLU A 32 -7.59 18.06 8.66
N GLU A 33 -6.75 17.02 8.57
CA GLU A 33 -6.47 16.03 9.62
C GLU A 33 -5.37 16.46 10.60
N GLU A 34 -5.18 17.75 10.78
CA GLU A 34 -4.20 18.34 11.72
C GLU A 34 -2.76 17.84 11.55
N GLY A 35 -2.39 17.41 10.33
CA GLY A 35 -1.03 16.98 10.00
C GLY A 35 -0.68 15.55 10.39
N GLY A 36 -1.66 14.69 10.68
CA GLY A 36 -1.44 13.26 10.94
C GLY A 36 -0.69 12.56 9.80
N CYS A 37 0.14 11.56 10.12
CA CYS A 37 0.90 10.80 9.12
C CYS A 37 0.08 9.74 8.40
N ASN A 38 -0.97 9.23 9.03
CA ASN A 38 -1.82 8.17 8.49
C ASN A 38 -3.28 8.60 8.58
N PHE A 39 -3.94 8.74 7.44
CA PHE A 39 -5.32 9.22 7.37
C PHE A 39 -6.06 8.64 6.16
N LYS A 40 -7.38 8.56 6.28
CA LYS A 40 -8.27 8.10 5.20
C LYS A 40 -8.43 9.22 4.17
N VAL A 41 -8.22 8.89 2.91
CA VAL A 41 -8.36 9.84 1.79
C VAL A 41 -9.68 9.62 1.06
N GLN A 42 -10.39 10.72 0.82
CA GLN A 42 -11.51 10.77 -0.12
C GLN A 42 -10.94 11.19 -1.47
N THR A 43 -11.04 10.32 -2.48
CA THR A 43 -10.54 10.61 -3.82
C THR A 43 -11.54 10.19 -4.88
N LYS A 44 -11.68 11.01 -5.92
CA LYS A 44 -12.46 10.67 -7.13
C LYS A 44 -11.83 9.52 -7.94
N TYR A 45 -10.58 9.18 -7.64
CA TYR A 45 -9.82 8.12 -8.33
C TYR A 45 -9.89 6.75 -7.63
N MET A 46 -10.69 6.60 -6.58
CA MET A 46 -10.73 5.37 -5.79
C MET A 46 -11.04 4.14 -6.64
N ASP A 47 -12.05 4.20 -7.49
CA ASP A 47 -12.42 3.08 -8.35
C ASP A 47 -11.32 2.74 -9.36
N THR A 48 -10.64 3.75 -9.90
CA THR A 48 -9.50 3.56 -10.81
C THR A 48 -8.32 2.90 -10.10
N LEU A 49 -7.98 3.35 -8.89
CA LEU A 49 -6.91 2.77 -8.08
C LEU A 49 -7.20 1.30 -7.74
N TYR A 50 -8.42 0.98 -7.33
CA TYR A 50 -8.81 -0.39 -7.05
C TYR A 50 -8.84 -1.26 -8.30
N LYS A 51 -9.26 -0.72 -9.45
CA LYS A 51 -9.18 -1.45 -10.72
C LYS A 51 -7.73 -1.82 -11.06
N ILE A 52 -6.79 -0.89 -10.95
CA ILE A 52 -5.35 -1.14 -11.18
C ILE A 52 -4.86 -2.23 -10.22
N PHE A 53 -5.17 -2.12 -8.94
CA PHE A 53 -4.78 -3.09 -7.91
C PHE A 53 -5.32 -4.49 -8.23
N ILE A 54 -6.62 -4.61 -8.51
CA ILE A 54 -7.27 -5.89 -8.81
C ILE A 54 -6.68 -6.51 -10.09
N ASP A 55 -6.48 -5.72 -11.13
CA ASP A 55 -5.91 -6.19 -12.40
C ASP A 55 -4.48 -6.71 -12.22
N CYS A 56 -3.65 -6.02 -11.44
CA CYS A 56 -2.30 -6.48 -11.09
C CYS A 56 -2.32 -7.74 -10.21
N ALA A 57 -3.17 -7.79 -9.21
CA ALA A 57 -3.31 -8.96 -8.34
C ALA A 57 -3.73 -10.21 -9.13
N LYS A 58 -4.69 -10.09 -10.05
CA LYS A 58 -5.14 -11.20 -10.90
C LYS A 58 -4.07 -11.77 -11.83
N LYS A 59 -3.03 -11.00 -12.16
CA LYS A 59 -1.92 -11.47 -13.01
C LYS A 59 -0.98 -12.44 -12.30
N ILE A 60 -0.91 -12.38 -10.97
CA ILE A 60 0.12 -13.06 -10.19
C ILE A 60 -0.42 -14.01 -9.14
N LEU A 61 -1.64 -13.79 -8.68
CA LEU A 61 -2.26 -14.57 -7.62
C LEU A 61 -3.20 -15.64 -8.20
N LYS A 62 -3.48 -16.66 -7.40
CA LYS A 62 -4.55 -17.63 -7.70
C LYS A 62 -5.90 -16.92 -7.80
N PRO A 63 -6.89 -17.49 -8.49
CA PRO A 63 -8.23 -16.90 -8.57
C PRO A 63 -8.80 -16.56 -7.19
N PHE A 64 -9.39 -15.39 -7.07
CA PHE A 64 -10.03 -14.92 -5.85
C PHE A 64 -11.31 -14.14 -6.17
N THR A 65 -12.20 -14.05 -5.20
CA THR A 65 -13.43 -13.27 -5.26
C THR A 65 -13.46 -12.25 -4.12
N ILE A 66 -13.85 -11.01 -4.43
CA ILE A 66 -13.91 -9.93 -3.46
C ILE A 66 -15.17 -10.08 -2.61
N LYS A 67 -14.98 -10.22 -1.29
CA LYS A 67 -16.07 -10.41 -0.32
C LYS A 67 -16.75 -9.09 0.02
N ASP A 68 -15.96 -8.01 0.17
CA ASP A 68 -16.46 -6.68 0.53
C ASP A 68 -15.91 -5.62 -0.44
N LYS A 69 -16.83 -4.88 -1.05
CA LYS A 69 -16.52 -3.78 -1.97
C LYS A 69 -16.57 -2.40 -1.30
N ASN A 70 -16.58 -2.34 0.02
CA ASN A 70 -16.48 -1.08 0.76
C ASN A 70 -15.02 -0.59 0.73
N PHE A 71 -14.59 -0.17 -0.43
CA PHE A 71 -13.21 0.24 -0.69
C PHE A 71 -12.85 1.50 0.08
N LYS A 72 -11.64 1.52 0.62
CA LYS A 72 -11.06 2.64 1.36
C LYS A 72 -9.65 2.87 0.87
N VAL A 73 -9.23 4.13 0.85
CA VAL A 73 -7.85 4.52 0.55
C VAL A 73 -7.28 5.20 1.79
N TRP A 74 -6.20 4.66 2.30
CA TRP A 74 -5.43 5.26 3.39
C TRP A 74 -4.16 5.88 2.82
N CYS A 75 -3.86 7.10 3.24
CA CYS A 75 -2.62 7.77 2.89
C CYS A 75 -1.66 7.71 4.07
N TYR A 76 -0.42 7.32 3.80
CA TYR A 76 0.71 7.49 4.69
C TYR A 76 1.62 8.57 4.13
N MET A 77 1.68 9.69 4.83
CA MET A 77 2.46 10.86 4.42
C MET A 77 3.43 11.24 5.53
N THR A 78 4.71 11.27 5.19
CA THR A 78 5.78 11.74 6.08
C THR A 78 6.43 12.99 5.53
N ASP A 79 6.86 13.83 6.41
CA ASP A 79 7.73 14.98 6.15
C ASP A 79 8.73 15.11 7.32
N SER A 80 9.17 16.32 7.63
CA SER A 80 10.05 16.60 8.77
C SER A 80 9.41 16.30 10.14
N MET A 81 8.10 16.13 10.20
CA MET A 81 7.35 15.72 11.39
C MET A 81 7.11 14.22 11.36
N TYR A 82 7.98 13.49 11.98
CA TYR A 82 8.04 12.05 11.99
C TYR A 82 7.02 11.39 12.92
N ASN A 83 6.37 10.32 12.46
CA ASN A 83 5.59 9.44 13.30
C ASN A 83 5.78 7.99 12.85
N ASP A 84 6.36 7.17 13.73
CA ASP A 84 6.60 5.75 13.47
C ASP A 84 5.30 4.95 13.66
N THR A 85 4.85 4.28 12.60
CA THR A 85 3.71 3.37 12.70
C THR A 85 4.09 2.02 13.30
N GLY A 86 5.40 1.72 13.38
CA GLY A 86 5.92 0.46 13.88
C GLY A 86 5.56 -0.75 13.00
N TRP A 87 5.86 -1.93 13.52
CA TRP A 87 5.50 -3.20 12.91
C TRP A 87 4.00 -3.46 13.06
N HIS A 88 3.32 -3.71 11.96
CA HIS A 88 1.89 -4.01 11.93
C HIS A 88 1.52 -4.88 10.72
N ASN A 89 0.27 -5.33 10.67
CA ASN A 89 -0.32 -6.05 9.56
C ASN A 89 -1.82 -5.73 9.45
N HIS A 90 -2.45 -6.20 8.38
CA HIS A 90 -3.86 -5.93 8.07
C HIS A 90 -4.76 -7.20 8.09
N LYS A 91 -4.30 -8.30 8.71
CA LYS A 91 -5.01 -9.60 8.74
C LYS A 91 -6.43 -9.57 9.26
N LYS A 92 -6.80 -8.54 10.04
CA LYS A 92 -8.15 -8.39 10.60
C LYS A 92 -9.13 -7.75 9.62
N SER A 93 -8.63 -7.01 8.63
CA SER A 93 -9.44 -6.22 7.69
C SER A 93 -9.32 -6.65 6.24
N ALA A 94 -8.27 -7.38 5.89
CA ALA A 94 -7.95 -7.71 4.51
C ALA A 94 -7.37 -9.13 4.36
N THR A 95 -7.37 -9.62 3.12
CA THR A 95 -6.68 -10.82 2.65
C THR A 95 -5.46 -10.45 1.79
N ILE A 96 -5.62 -9.44 0.95
CA ILE A 96 -4.56 -8.93 0.07
C ILE A 96 -4.35 -7.46 0.41
N ASN A 97 -3.11 -7.08 0.68
CA ASN A 97 -2.72 -5.69 0.91
C ASN A 97 -1.91 -5.15 -0.26
N SER A 98 -2.05 -3.86 -0.50
CA SER A 98 -1.27 -3.14 -1.51
C SER A 98 -0.80 -1.79 -1.00
N VAL A 99 0.40 -1.39 -1.39
CA VAL A 99 0.93 -0.04 -1.15
C VAL A 99 1.36 0.57 -2.48
N ILE A 100 0.81 1.72 -2.82
CA ILE A 100 1.18 2.52 -3.99
C ILE A 100 2.07 3.67 -3.53
N TYR A 101 3.24 3.82 -4.12
CA TYR A 101 4.19 4.88 -3.82
C TYR A 101 4.05 6.02 -4.83
N LEU A 102 3.28 7.04 -4.48
CA LEU A 102 3.13 8.24 -5.32
C LEU A 102 4.40 9.08 -5.32
N GLN A 103 5.00 9.22 -4.15
CA GLN A 103 6.26 9.92 -3.94
C GLN A 103 7.04 9.22 -2.83
N ILE A 104 8.29 8.86 -3.10
CA ILE A 104 9.19 8.29 -2.10
C ILE A 104 10.60 8.88 -2.25
N GLN A 105 11.12 9.37 -1.14
CA GLN A 105 12.52 9.77 -0.97
C GLN A 105 13.02 9.09 0.30
N GLY A 106 14.27 8.60 0.28
CA GLY A 106 14.89 7.95 1.44
C GLY A 106 14.54 6.48 1.59
N LYS A 107 14.04 6.09 2.77
CA LYS A 107 13.83 4.68 3.13
C LYS A 107 12.57 4.08 2.50
N GLY A 108 12.58 2.75 2.35
CA GLY A 108 11.48 1.95 1.82
C GLY A 108 10.58 1.36 2.89
N ILE A 109 10.43 0.05 2.84
CA ILE A 109 9.57 -0.74 3.72
C ILE A 109 10.31 -2.02 4.11
N SER A 110 10.22 -2.41 5.37
CA SER A 110 10.68 -3.69 5.86
C SER A 110 9.52 -4.64 6.08
N PHE A 111 9.74 -5.90 5.77
CA PHE A 111 8.80 -7.01 6.02
C PHE A 111 9.47 -8.03 6.93
N LYS A 112 8.67 -8.72 7.77
CA LYS A 112 9.17 -9.83 8.57
C LYS A 112 8.16 -10.98 8.63
N GLN A 113 8.71 -12.21 8.72
CA GLN A 113 7.95 -13.42 8.99
C GLN A 113 8.80 -14.33 9.90
N GLY A 114 8.33 -14.59 11.11
CA GLY A 114 9.14 -15.26 12.13
C GLY A 114 10.43 -14.49 12.42
N ASN A 115 11.56 -15.15 12.24
CA ASN A 115 12.89 -14.55 12.45
C ASN A 115 13.51 -13.95 11.18
N GLU A 116 12.85 -14.09 10.03
CA GLU A 116 13.34 -13.52 8.78
C GLU A 116 12.82 -12.10 8.58
N GLN A 117 13.70 -11.21 8.15
CA GLN A 117 13.38 -9.84 7.78
C GLN A 117 13.98 -9.51 6.44
N ILE A 118 13.24 -8.82 5.59
CA ILE A 118 13.70 -8.26 4.32
C ILE A 118 13.36 -6.79 4.22
N TYR A 119 14.24 -6.04 3.57
CA TYR A 119 14.03 -4.64 3.24
C TYR A 119 13.76 -4.49 1.74
N PHE A 120 12.78 -3.66 1.40
CA PHE A 120 12.43 -3.34 0.04
C PHE A 120 12.42 -1.81 -0.16
N LYS A 121 13.11 -1.34 -1.20
CA LYS A 121 13.08 0.08 -1.57
C LYS A 121 12.34 0.25 -2.89
N PRO A 122 11.07 0.67 -2.86
CA PRO A 122 10.30 0.94 -4.07
C PRO A 122 10.77 2.22 -4.75
N ASN A 123 10.43 2.36 -6.02
CA ASN A 123 10.54 3.61 -6.76
C ASN A 123 9.21 4.38 -6.71
N ASN A 124 9.23 5.63 -7.16
CA ASN A 124 7.99 6.35 -7.46
C ASN A 124 7.17 5.57 -8.49
N GLU A 125 5.86 5.58 -8.32
CA GLU A 125 4.87 4.86 -9.13
C GLU A 125 4.99 3.33 -9.08
N ASP A 126 5.70 2.79 -8.09
CA ASP A 126 5.64 1.36 -7.79
C ASP A 126 4.41 1.03 -6.92
N MET A 127 3.86 -0.15 -7.15
CA MET A 127 2.84 -0.77 -6.32
C MET A 127 3.35 -2.11 -5.82
N LEU A 128 3.34 -2.29 -4.49
CA LEU A 128 3.58 -3.57 -3.86
C LEU A 128 2.26 -4.28 -3.58
N ILE A 129 2.23 -5.61 -3.79
CA ILE A 129 1.11 -6.48 -3.43
C ILE A 129 1.66 -7.62 -2.59
N PHE A 130 1.04 -7.88 -1.43
CA PHE A 130 1.49 -8.88 -0.47
C PHE A 130 0.34 -9.37 0.43
N PRO A 131 0.51 -10.51 1.14
CA PRO A 131 -0.50 -11.00 2.09
C PRO A 131 -0.77 -9.99 3.20
N ALA A 132 -2.03 -9.77 3.53
CA ALA A 132 -2.41 -8.82 4.57
C ALA A 132 -1.91 -9.21 5.97
N SER A 133 -1.62 -10.50 6.20
CA SER A 133 -1.03 -10.99 7.46
C SER A 133 0.47 -10.75 7.60
N LEU A 134 1.15 -10.35 6.52
CA LEU A 134 2.60 -10.13 6.55
C LEU A 134 2.94 -8.87 7.35
N ASP A 135 3.71 -9.04 8.42
CA ASP A 135 4.16 -7.92 9.24
C ASP A 135 5.07 -7.00 8.42
N HIS A 136 4.81 -5.72 8.47
CA HIS A 136 5.60 -4.71 7.77
C HIS A 136 5.75 -3.42 8.58
N ASN A 137 6.81 -2.68 8.24
CA ASN A 137 7.12 -1.38 8.83
C ASN A 137 7.57 -0.44 7.69
N PRO A 138 6.89 0.68 7.45
CA PRO A 138 7.25 1.62 6.40
C PRO A 138 8.60 2.34 6.60
N GLU A 139 9.30 2.10 7.69
CA GLU A 139 10.63 2.63 8.00
C GLU A 139 10.79 4.13 7.68
N PRO A 140 10.07 4.99 8.34
CA PRO A 140 10.13 6.42 8.08
C PRO A 140 11.49 7.01 8.52
N SER A 141 11.92 8.06 7.86
CA SER A 141 13.02 8.90 8.33
C SER A 141 12.58 10.37 8.41
N THR A 142 13.26 11.13 9.27
CA THR A 142 12.95 12.55 9.51
C THR A 142 13.16 13.46 8.30
N LYS A 143 13.81 12.96 7.27
CA LYS A 143 14.10 13.70 6.02
C LYS A 143 13.27 13.21 4.84
N ASP A 144 12.50 12.14 5.02
CA ASP A 144 11.76 11.53 3.92
C ASP A 144 10.50 12.32 3.62
N LYS A 145 10.36 12.65 2.36
CA LYS A 145 9.08 13.05 1.81
C LYS A 145 8.46 11.83 1.16
N ARG A 146 7.45 11.26 1.81
CA ARG A 146 6.72 10.10 1.32
C ARG A 146 5.25 10.41 1.21
N ILE A 147 4.67 10.02 0.11
CA ILE A 147 3.22 9.93 -0.07
C ILE A 147 2.94 8.55 -0.64
N SER A 148 2.38 7.68 0.17
CA SER A 148 1.98 6.33 -0.23
C SER A 148 0.53 6.06 0.13
N LEU A 149 -0.12 5.22 -0.67
CA LEU A 149 -1.51 4.84 -0.48
C LEU A 149 -1.58 3.35 -0.14
N ASN A 150 -2.31 3.02 0.92
CA ASN A 150 -2.64 1.65 1.28
C ASN A 150 -4.05 1.31 0.81
N LEU A 151 -4.17 0.22 0.06
CA LEU A 151 -5.41 -0.35 -0.43
C LEU A 151 -5.53 -1.81 0.03
N GLU A 152 -6.72 -2.21 0.41
CA GLU A 152 -7.00 -3.51 1.00
C GLU A 152 -8.11 -4.22 0.23
N LEU A 153 -7.95 -5.54 0.02
CA LEU A 153 -9.01 -6.41 -0.49
C LEU A 153 -9.32 -7.50 0.55
N LEU A 154 -10.57 -7.60 0.93
CA LEU A 154 -11.09 -8.75 1.69
C LEU A 154 -11.70 -9.73 0.69
N CYS A 155 -11.14 -10.95 0.63
CA CYS A 155 -11.55 -12.00 -0.28
C CYS A 155 -12.31 -13.11 0.43
N ASN A 156 -13.05 -13.92 -0.33
CA ASN A 156 -13.71 -15.14 0.20
C ASN A 156 -12.68 -16.25 0.44
N GLU A 157 -11.68 -16.33 -0.42
CA GLU A 157 -10.56 -17.27 -0.34
C GLU A 157 -9.55 -16.81 0.73
N SER A 158 -8.91 -17.78 1.38
CA SER A 158 -7.85 -17.53 2.36
C SER A 158 -6.55 -17.05 1.69
N GLU A 159 -5.67 -16.40 2.45
CA GLU A 159 -4.32 -16.04 1.96
C GLU A 159 -3.53 -17.24 1.45
N LYS A 160 -3.66 -18.41 2.12
CA LYS A 160 -2.99 -19.65 1.71
C LYS A 160 -3.42 -20.10 0.32
N GLU A 161 -4.71 -20.02 0.04
CA GLU A 161 -5.26 -20.35 -1.27
C GLU A 161 -4.79 -19.36 -2.34
N ILE A 162 -4.80 -18.07 -2.05
CA ILE A 162 -4.48 -16.99 -2.99
C ILE A 162 -2.99 -16.92 -3.31
N PHE A 163 -2.12 -16.94 -2.29
CA PHE A 163 -0.67 -16.82 -2.43
C PHE A 163 0.06 -18.17 -2.60
N ASN A 164 -0.66 -19.28 -2.53
CA ASN A 164 -0.11 -20.64 -2.67
C ASN A 164 0.99 -20.97 -1.64
N VAL A 165 0.73 -20.69 -0.37
CA VAL A 165 1.63 -20.92 0.78
C VAL A 165 1.06 -21.92 1.78
#